data_4d9a6b1ea4a2940785c42116549c4151
#
_entry.id   4d9a6b1ea4a2940785c42116549c4151
#
_cell.length_a   1.000
_cell.length_b   1.000
_cell.length_c   1.000
_cell.angle_alpha   90.00
_cell.angle_beta   90.00
_cell.angle_gamma   90.00
#
_symmetry.space_group_name_H-M   'P 1'
#
loop_
_entity.id
_entity.type
_entity.pdbx_description
1 polymer ?
#
loop_
_entity_poly.entity_id
_entity_poly.type
_entity_poly.pdbx_seq_one_letter_code
_entity_poly.pdbx_strand_id
1 'polypeptide(L)' 'MVVEYGKLLGRIKEKGFTQAQLANLVGMTPGTMSAKLNNQAHFKQSEILAISDVLDIPISEYGEYFFTRRVRKNTNT' A
#
# COMPACT_ATOMS: atom_id res chain seq x y z
N MET A 1 -3.09 -10.00 -11.28
CA MET A 1 -4.07 -9.28 -10.46
C MET A 1 -3.53 -7.91 -10.12
N VAL A 2 -4.35 -6.90 -10.24
CA VAL A 2 -3.96 -5.55 -9.90
C VAL A 2 -4.61 -5.18 -8.57
N VAL A 3 -3.79 -4.72 -7.64
CA VAL A 3 -4.29 -4.32 -6.32
C VAL A 3 -4.59 -2.82 -6.35
N GLU A 4 -5.71 -2.45 -5.75
CA GLU A 4 -6.09 -1.05 -5.66
C GLU A 4 -5.52 -0.48 -4.36
N TYR A 5 -4.56 0.43 -4.48
CA TYR A 5 -3.89 1.00 -3.31
C TYR A 5 -4.38 2.42 -2.96
N GLY A 6 -5.52 2.83 -3.51
CA GLY A 6 -6.05 4.17 -3.24
C GLY A 6 -6.25 4.45 -1.76
N LYS A 7 -6.77 3.46 -1.02
CA LYS A 7 -6.98 3.61 0.41
C LYS A 7 -5.67 3.72 1.16
N LEU A 8 -4.66 2.94 0.76
CA LEU A 8 -3.35 3.01 1.37
C LEU A 8 -2.69 4.36 1.11
N LEU A 9 -2.77 4.84 -0.13
CA LEU A 9 -2.23 6.15 -0.48
C LEU A 9 -2.90 7.26 0.33
N GLY A 10 -4.21 7.17 0.51
CA GLY A 10 -4.93 8.12 1.35
C GLY A 10 -4.49 8.07 2.80
N ARG A 11 -4.23 6.88 3.32
CA ARG A 11 -3.78 6.72 4.71
C ARG A 11 -2.38 7.31 4.90
N ILE A 12 -1.48 7.11 3.94
CA ILE A 12 -0.14 7.69 3.99
C ILE A 12 -0.26 9.21 4.11
N LYS A 13 -1.09 9.82 3.27
CA LYS A 13 -1.28 11.25 3.27
C LYS A 13 -1.97 11.72 4.54
N GLU A 14 -2.97 10.99 4.99
CA GLU A 14 -3.71 11.31 6.21
C GLU A 14 -2.78 11.37 7.42
N LYS A 15 -1.81 10.48 7.48
CA LYS A 15 -0.84 10.44 8.57
C LYS A 15 0.29 11.46 8.38
N GLY A 16 0.28 12.22 7.31
CA GLY A 16 1.24 13.28 7.09
C GLY A 16 2.56 12.85 6.50
N PHE A 17 2.61 11.68 5.86
CA PHE A 17 3.85 11.19 5.25
C PHE A 17 3.81 11.36 3.74
N THR A 18 4.98 11.56 3.15
CA THR A 18 5.16 11.34 1.72
C THR A 18 5.55 9.88 1.53
N GLN A 19 5.45 9.39 0.31
CA GLN A 19 5.88 8.03 0.00
C GLN A 19 7.36 7.83 0.34
N ALA A 20 8.18 8.84 0.08
CA ALA A 20 9.62 8.75 0.37
C ALA A 20 9.88 8.67 1.87
N GLN A 21 9.14 9.45 2.66
CA GLN A 21 9.29 9.39 4.11
C GLN A 21 8.88 8.03 4.65
N LEU A 22 7.76 7.50 4.17
CA LEU A 22 7.32 6.19 4.62
C LEU A 22 8.33 5.12 4.21
N ALA A 23 8.83 5.19 2.98
CA ALA A 23 9.84 4.23 2.51
C ALA A 23 11.04 4.20 3.45
N ASN A 24 11.56 5.37 3.81
CA ASN A 24 12.68 5.44 4.73
C ASN A 24 12.37 4.80 6.08
N LEU A 25 11.17 5.04 6.60
CA LEU A 25 10.80 4.50 7.91
C LEU A 25 10.68 2.99 7.93
N VAL A 26 10.36 2.38 6.80
CA VAL A 26 10.19 0.93 6.72
C VAL A 26 11.36 0.24 6.02
N GLY A 27 12.46 0.96 5.79
CA GLY A 27 13.66 0.35 5.23
C GLY A 27 13.63 0.10 3.74
N MET A 28 12.84 0.86 2.99
CA MET A 28 12.77 0.75 1.55
C MET A 28 13.32 2.00 0.90
N THR A 29 13.76 1.89 -0.36
CA THR A 29 14.04 3.08 -1.14
C THR A 29 12.74 3.64 -1.68
N PRO A 30 12.67 4.94 -1.98
CA PRO A 30 11.47 5.53 -2.57
C PRO A 30 11.07 4.87 -3.89
N GLY A 31 12.05 4.48 -4.70
CA GLY A 31 11.77 3.80 -5.95
C GLY A 31 11.11 2.46 -5.75
N THR A 32 11.56 1.70 -4.76
CA THR A 32 10.95 0.41 -4.44
C THR A 32 9.52 0.59 -3.93
N MET A 33 9.30 1.57 -3.07
CA MET A 33 7.96 1.86 -2.57
C MET A 33 7.04 2.22 -3.73
N SER A 34 7.50 3.09 -4.61
CA SER A 34 6.71 3.51 -5.76
C SER A 34 6.37 2.33 -6.68
N ALA A 35 7.35 1.47 -6.95
CA ALA A 35 7.11 0.30 -7.79
C ALA A 35 6.03 -0.61 -7.21
N LYS A 36 6.05 -0.81 -5.90
CA LYS A 36 5.06 -1.67 -5.24
C LYS A 36 3.68 -1.03 -5.23
N LEU A 37 3.60 0.27 -5.00
CA LEU A 37 2.33 0.98 -5.04
C LEU A 37 1.76 1.06 -6.46
N ASN A 38 2.59 0.89 -7.47
CA ASN A 38 2.15 0.88 -8.86
C ASN A 38 2.01 -0.53 -9.44
N ASN A 39 1.98 -1.53 -8.59
CA ASN A 39 1.80 -2.93 -8.99
C ASN A 39 2.92 -3.49 -9.87
N GLN A 40 4.11 -2.89 -9.82
CA GLN A 40 5.27 -3.42 -10.53
C GLN A 40 6.01 -4.45 -9.70
N ALA A 41 5.71 -4.54 -8.43
CA ALA A 41 6.26 -5.53 -7.52
C ALA A 41 5.27 -5.73 -6.39
N HIS A 42 5.46 -6.79 -5.59
CA HIS A 42 4.54 -7.08 -4.50
C HIS A 42 5.17 -6.68 -3.16
N PHE A 43 4.32 -6.26 -2.23
CA PHE A 43 4.78 -6.04 -0.86
C PHE A 43 5.09 -7.37 -0.21
N LYS A 44 6.22 -7.44 0.48
CA LYS A 44 6.55 -8.59 1.29
C LYS A 44 5.76 -8.53 2.59
N GLN A 45 5.56 -9.66 3.21
CA GLN A 45 4.83 -9.72 4.48
C GLN A 45 5.46 -8.80 5.53
N SER A 46 6.78 -8.80 5.63
CA SER A 46 7.48 -7.95 6.60
C SER A 46 7.25 -6.47 6.32
N GLU A 47 7.13 -6.11 5.06
CA GLU A 47 6.88 -4.73 4.67
C GLU A 47 5.46 -4.31 5.02
N ILE A 48 4.49 -5.20 4.80
CA ILE A 48 3.10 -4.93 5.16
C ILE A 48 3.00 -4.68 6.66
N LEU A 49 3.66 -5.50 7.46
CA LEU A 49 3.65 -5.34 8.91
C LEU A 49 4.29 -4.02 9.33
N ALA A 50 5.43 -3.66 8.74
CA ALA A 50 6.13 -2.42 9.08
C ALA A 50 5.33 -1.19 8.66
N ILE A 51 4.76 -1.19 7.47
CA ILE A 51 3.93 -0.09 6.99
C ILE A 51 2.70 0.08 7.87
N SER A 52 2.06 -1.04 8.21
CA SER A 52 0.86 -1.01 9.03
C SER A 52 1.14 -0.46 10.42
N ASP A 53 2.32 -0.79 10.96
CA ASP A 53 2.72 -0.29 12.26
C ASP A 53 2.90 1.23 12.23
N VAL A 54 3.55 1.75 11.20
CA VAL A 54 3.77 3.19 11.07
C VAL A 54 2.45 3.94 10.83
N LEU A 55 1.54 3.34 10.07
CA LEU A 55 0.29 3.99 9.69
C LEU A 55 -0.88 3.64 10.61
N ASP A 56 -0.62 2.89 11.68
CA ASP A 56 -1.67 2.46 12.62
C ASP A 56 -2.81 1.71 11.94
N ILE A 57 -2.46 0.78 11.06
CA ILE A 57 -3.45 -0.05 10.39
C ILE A 57 -3.56 -1.37 11.14
N PRO A 58 -4.72 -1.68 11.72
CA PRO A 58 -4.88 -2.94 12.45
C PRO A 58 -4.93 -4.13 11.49
N ILE A 59 -4.56 -5.30 11.99
CA ILE A 59 -4.56 -6.52 11.18
C ILE A 59 -5.90 -6.76 10.52
N SER A 60 -6.99 -6.45 11.20
CA SER A 60 -8.33 -6.66 10.67
C SER A 60 -8.61 -5.85 9.41
N GLU A 61 -7.80 -4.83 9.13
CA GLU A 61 -7.99 -3.97 7.96
C GLU A 61 -6.94 -4.19 6.88
N TYR A 62 -6.03 -5.13 7.04
CA TYR A 62 -4.99 -5.36 6.04
C TYR A 62 -5.58 -5.65 4.66
N GLY A 63 -6.68 -6.38 4.60
CA GLY A 63 -7.32 -6.68 3.32
C GLY A 63 -7.74 -5.43 2.58
N GLU A 64 -8.25 -4.44 3.30
CA GLU A 64 -8.72 -3.21 2.68
C GLU A 64 -7.58 -2.37 2.12
N TYR A 65 -6.42 -2.40 2.76
CA TYR A 65 -5.30 -1.54 2.37
C TYR A 65 -4.35 -2.22 1.38
N PHE A 66 -4.15 -3.53 1.51
CA PHE A 66 -3.10 -4.21 0.75
C PHE A 66 -3.60 -5.28 -0.21
N PHE A 67 -4.86 -5.68 -0.12
CA PHE A 67 -5.35 -6.81 -0.89
C PHE A 67 -6.66 -6.55 -1.64
N THR A 68 -7.07 -5.29 -1.74
CA THR A 68 -8.27 -4.97 -2.49
C THR A 68 -7.98 -5.07 -3.98
N ARG A 69 -8.70 -5.98 -4.66
CA ARG A 69 -8.52 -6.19 -6.06
C ARG A 69 -9.18 -5.07 -6.82
N ARG A 70 -8.50 -4.55 -7.84
CA ARG A 70 -9.12 -3.57 -8.72
C ARG A 70 -10.11 -4.31 -9.62
N VAL A 71 -11.37 -3.89 -9.58
CA VAL A 71 -12.41 -4.51 -10.39
C VAL A 71 -12.59 -3.73 -11.67
N ARG A 72 -12.66 -4.47 -12.82
CA ARG A 72 -12.91 -3.84 -14.07
C ARG A 72 -14.31 -3.38 -14.12
N LYS A 73 -14.47 -2.13 -14.52
CA LYS A 73 -15.75 -1.65 -14.47
C LYS A 73 -16.62 -2.20 -15.45
N ASN A 74 -16.33 -2.53 -16.59
CA ASN A 74 -17.16 -2.93 -17.47
C ASN A 74 -17.54 -4.23 -17.46
N THR A 75 -17.57 -4.79 -17.18
CA THR A 75 -18.04 -5.97 -17.17
C THR A 75 -18.99 -6.27 -18.01
N ASN A 76 -19.42 -6.21 -18.61
CA ASN A 76 -20.25 -6.65 -19.18
C ASN A 76 -20.64 -7.26 -19.38
N THR A 77 -20.69 -7.28 -19.20
CA THR A 77 -21.01 -7.68 -19.27
C THR A 77 -21.21 -8.09 -19.44
#